data_73476ebf7f65aa17a9b39002a8caeb9f
#
_entry.id   73476ebf7f65aa17a9b39002a8caeb9f
#
_cell.length_a   1.000
_cell.length_b   1.000
_cell.length_c   1.000
_cell.angle_alpha   90.00
_cell.angle_beta   90.00
_cell.angle_gamma   90.00
#
_symmetry.space_group_name_H-M   'P 1'
#
loop_
_entity.id
_entity.type
_entity.pdbx_description
1 polymer ?
#
loop_
_entity_poly.entity_id
_entity_poly.type
_entity_poly.pdbx_seq_one_letter_code
_entity_poly.pdbx_strand_id
1 'polypeptide(L)'
;MNVDLLETFNYLIGLRVDHIAAPQAFTAKFDREKDPDLPKGQLGRLVIKGRLKQDPNGPWWFRKVEGWLPKNSRTPNDGQQEKVLIVWRKLTGDIEQDNLVLDEWFRKYQINPRESYDYDTIYVNGSNNLPNLKLENETWRVRLIEEDFHRLMWDIEEI
;
A
#
# COMPACT_ATOMS: atom_id res chain seq x y z
N MET A 1 -10.29 10.06 4.41
CA MET A 1 -10.66 8.64 4.55
C MET A 1 -11.62 8.47 5.71
N ASN A 2 -12.65 7.72 5.51
CA ASN A 2 -13.61 7.42 6.57
C ASN A 2 -13.03 6.31 7.46
N VAL A 3 -13.03 6.54 8.78
CA VAL A 3 -12.55 5.56 9.79
C VAL A 3 -13.36 4.25 9.67
N ASP A 4 -14.66 4.35 9.42
CA ASP A 4 -15.55 3.21 9.28
C ASP A 4 -15.13 2.29 8.12
N LEU A 5 -14.61 2.84 7.04
CA LEU A 5 -14.15 2.06 5.90
C LEU A 5 -12.94 1.20 6.24
N LEU A 6 -11.98 1.76 6.97
CA LEU A 6 -10.80 1.03 7.45
C LEU A 6 -11.21 -0.12 8.38
N GLU A 7 -12.05 0.16 9.35
CA GLU A 7 -12.53 -0.84 10.32
C GLU A 7 -13.37 -1.90 9.64
N THR A 8 -14.22 -1.51 8.70
CA THR A 8 -15.06 -2.44 7.93
C THR A 8 -14.20 -3.40 7.13
N PHE A 9 -13.17 -2.91 6.47
CA PHE A 9 -12.27 -3.76 5.70
C PHE A 9 -11.54 -4.76 6.59
N ASN A 10 -10.99 -4.31 7.72
CA ASN A 10 -10.34 -5.20 8.69
C ASN A 10 -11.27 -6.32 9.14
N TYR A 11 -12.51 -5.97 9.42
CA TYR A 11 -13.54 -6.96 9.83
C TYR A 11 -13.83 -7.95 8.70
N LEU A 12 -14.03 -7.45 7.47
CA LEU A 12 -14.41 -8.29 6.33
C LEU A 12 -13.36 -9.34 5.99
N ILE A 13 -12.09 -8.99 6.05
CA ILE A 13 -11.02 -9.96 5.81
C ILE A 13 -10.70 -10.82 7.02
N GLY A 14 -11.29 -10.52 8.18
CA GLY A 14 -11.03 -11.24 9.42
C GLY A 14 -9.67 -10.95 10.03
N LEU A 15 -9.13 -9.75 9.81
CA LEU A 15 -7.80 -9.38 10.27
C LEU A 15 -7.73 -9.34 11.80
N ARG A 16 -6.73 -10.03 12.35
CA ARG A 16 -6.33 -9.87 13.75
C ARG A 16 -5.35 -8.72 13.81
N VAL A 17 -5.83 -7.55 14.23
CA VAL A 17 -5.05 -6.30 14.20
C VAL A 17 -4.03 -6.29 15.32
N ASP A 18 -2.76 -6.11 14.96
CA ASP A 18 -1.66 -5.89 15.92
C ASP A 18 -1.43 -4.41 16.17
N HIS A 19 -1.48 -3.59 15.12
CA HIS A 19 -1.19 -2.18 15.22
C HIS A 19 -1.88 -1.37 14.13
N ILE A 20 -2.46 -0.24 14.50
CA ILE A 20 -2.98 0.76 13.57
C ILE A 20 -2.16 2.03 13.77
N ALA A 21 -1.40 2.42 12.77
CA ALA A 21 -0.58 3.61 12.84
C ALA A 21 -1.42 4.87 12.65
N ALA A 22 -0.96 5.97 13.23
CA ALA A 22 -1.52 7.29 12.92
C ALA A 22 -1.21 7.67 11.48
N PRO A 23 -2.08 8.43 10.80
CA PRO A 23 -1.78 8.90 9.45
C PRO A 23 -0.52 9.77 9.43
N GLN A 24 0.30 9.59 8.39
CA GLN A 24 1.47 10.42 8.13
C GLN A 24 1.29 11.09 6.79
N ALA A 25 1.51 12.40 6.74
CA ALA A 25 1.37 13.18 5.52
C ALA A 25 2.74 13.59 4.97
N PHE A 26 2.80 13.72 3.65
CA PHE A 26 4.04 13.98 2.93
C PHE A 26 3.82 14.97 1.81
N THR A 27 4.91 15.64 1.43
CA THR A 27 4.97 16.45 0.23
C THR A 27 6.16 16.04 -0.63
N ALA A 28 6.04 16.26 -1.93
CA ALA A 28 7.11 15.97 -2.88
C ALA A 28 7.06 16.96 -4.04
N LYS A 29 8.21 17.16 -4.65
CA LYS A 29 8.34 17.90 -5.91
C LYS A 29 8.69 16.89 -6.99
N PHE A 30 8.24 17.17 -8.21
CA PHE A 30 8.42 16.25 -9.33
C PHE A 30 9.17 16.94 -10.46
N ASP A 31 9.85 16.13 -11.23
CA ASP A 31 10.51 16.54 -12.47
C ASP A 31 10.40 15.38 -13.47
N ARG A 32 10.74 15.64 -14.72
CA ARG A 32 10.77 14.60 -15.74
C ARG A 32 12.19 14.41 -16.24
N GLU A 33 12.59 13.14 -16.38
CA GLU A 33 13.89 12.82 -16.93
C GLU A 33 13.94 13.26 -18.39
N LYS A 34 15.06 13.87 -18.78
CA LYS A 34 15.33 14.19 -20.17
C LYS A 34 15.88 12.95 -20.86
N ASP A 35 15.16 12.47 -21.86
CA ASP A 35 15.60 11.36 -22.68
C ASP A 35 15.70 11.83 -24.13
N PRO A 36 16.91 12.00 -24.68
CA PRO A 36 17.09 12.47 -26.07
C PRO A 36 16.62 11.47 -27.12
N ASP A 37 16.44 10.19 -26.74
CA ASP A 37 15.98 9.15 -27.65
C ASP A 37 14.46 9.11 -27.81
N LEU A 38 13.73 9.88 -26.96
CA LEU A 38 12.27 9.95 -27.09
C LEU A 38 11.86 10.79 -28.28
N PRO A 39 10.79 10.39 -28.99
CA PRO A 39 10.22 11.20 -30.06
C PRO A 39 9.83 12.58 -29.55
N LYS A 40 9.91 13.56 -30.44
CA LYS A 40 9.56 14.96 -30.14
C LYS A 40 8.11 15.05 -29.68
N GLY A 41 7.91 15.65 -28.50
CA GLY A 41 6.60 15.79 -27.87
C GLY A 41 6.25 14.71 -26.87
N GLN A 42 7.07 13.67 -26.70
CA GLN A 42 6.90 12.70 -25.62
C GLN A 42 7.62 13.15 -24.36
N LEU A 43 6.93 12.97 -23.22
CA LEU A 43 7.47 13.31 -21.92
C LEU A 43 8.34 12.16 -21.40
N GLY A 44 9.45 12.50 -20.76
CA GLY A 44 10.27 11.52 -20.07
C GLY A 44 9.59 11.01 -18.80
N ARG A 45 10.25 10.05 -18.17
CA ARG A 45 9.78 9.43 -16.92
C ARG A 45 9.65 10.47 -15.80
N LEU A 46 8.56 10.42 -15.06
CA LEU A 46 8.36 11.25 -13.87
C LEU A 46 9.25 10.74 -12.73
N VAL A 47 9.91 11.66 -12.05
CA VAL A 47 10.77 11.35 -10.89
C VAL A 47 10.49 12.34 -9.77
N ILE A 48 10.75 11.93 -8.54
CA ILE A 48 10.73 12.85 -7.40
C ILE A 48 12.01 13.66 -7.40
N LYS A 49 11.86 14.98 -7.41
CA LYS A 49 12.99 15.91 -7.30
C LYS A 49 13.44 16.01 -5.84
N GLY A 50 14.66 15.55 -5.57
CA GLY A 50 15.13 15.46 -4.21
C GLY A 50 14.55 14.25 -3.50
N ARG A 51 13.81 14.46 -2.42
CA ARG A 51 13.25 13.37 -1.62
C ARG A 51 11.82 13.67 -1.17
N LEU A 52 11.10 12.61 -0.86
CA LEU A 52 9.81 12.71 -0.18
C LEU A 52 10.03 13.28 1.23
N LYS A 53 9.29 14.33 1.58
CA LYS A 53 9.41 15.00 2.88
C LYS A 53 8.13 14.84 3.68
N GLN A 54 8.27 14.54 4.95
CA GLN A 54 7.14 14.50 5.86
C GLN A 54 6.66 15.92 6.13
N ASP A 55 5.36 16.17 5.90
CA ASP A 55 4.73 17.49 6.05
C ASP A 55 3.28 17.27 6.49
N PRO A 56 2.89 17.76 7.69
CA PRO A 56 1.50 17.59 8.17
C PRO A 56 0.44 18.15 7.24
N ASN A 57 0.81 19.11 6.39
CA ASN A 57 -0.10 19.73 5.41
C ASN A 57 0.11 19.19 3.99
N GLY A 58 0.92 18.15 3.84
CA GLY A 58 1.20 17.56 2.53
C GLY A 58 -0.02 16.90 1.91
N PRO A 59 -0.09 16.86 0.56
CA PRO A 59 -1.25 16.30 -0.14
C PRO A 59 -1.32 14.79 -0.12
N TRP A 60 -0.23 14.09 0.18
CA TRP A 60 -0.21 12.63 0.25
C TRP A 60 -0.13 12.20 1.69
N TRP A 61 -1.13 11.43 2.14
CA TRP A 61 -1.04 10.79 3.45
C TRP A 61 -1.11 9.28 3.29
N PHE A 62 -0.48 8.60 4.24
CA PHE A 62 -0.50 7.15 4.35
C PHE A 62 -0.92 6.75 5.76
N ARG A 63 -1.73 5.72 5.84
CA ARG A 63 -2.08 5.10 7.11
C ARG A 63 -1.93 3.61 6.97
N LYS A 64 -1.17 3.00 7.86
CA LYS A 64 -0.92 1.56 7.81
C LYS A 64 -1.60 0.83 8.94
N VAL A 65 -2.04 -0.39 8.63
CA VAL A 65 -2.56 -1.35 9.60
C VAL A 65 -1.72 -2.60 9.47
N GLU A 66 -1.22 -3.10 10.58
CA GLU A 66 -0.46 -4.35 10.65
C GLU A 66 -1.25 -5.38 11.42
N GLY A 67 -1.23 -6.60 10.95
CA GLY A 67 -1.92 -7.69 11.61
C GLY A 67 -1.64 -9.02 10.96
N TRP A 68 -2.51 -9.99 11.23
CA TRP A 68 -2.34 -11.34 10.70
C TRP A 68 -3.69 -11.99 10.45
N LEU A 69 -3.67 -13.00 9.59
CA LEU A 69 -4.80 -13.88 9.30
C LEU A 69 -4.40 -15.32 9.61
N PRO A 70 -5.33 -16.15 10.12
CA PRO A 70 -5.08 -17.59 10.17
C PRO A 70 -4.88 -18.12 8.74
N LYS A 71 -3.84 -18.89 8.50
CA LYS A 71 -3.62 -19.50 7.18
C LYS A 71 -4.73 -20.48 6.81
N ASN A 72 -5.31 -21.13 7.81
CA ASN A 72 -6.45 -22.02 7.63
C ASN A 72 -7.61 -21.53 8.49
N SER A 73 -8.68 -21.06 7.85
CA SER A 73 -9.87 -20.56 8.54
C SER A 73 -10.61 -21.64 9.34
N ARG A 74 -10.40 -22.91 9.01
CA ARG A 74 -11.00 -24.04 9.74
C ARG A 74 -10.28 -24.38 11.03
N THR A 75 -8.98 -24.03 11.10
CA THR A 75 -8.14 -24.29 12.28
C THR A 75 -7.37 -23.03 12.67
N PRO A 76 -8.09 -21.95 13.09
CA PRO A 76 -7.48 -20.63 13.29
C PRO A 76 -6.43 -20.60 14.43
N ASN A 77 -6.43 -21.60 15.30
CA ASN A 77 -5.53 -21.67 16.44
C ASN A 77 -4.38 -22.66 16.25
N ASP A 78 -4.08 -23.07 15.02
CA ASP A 78 -3.01 -24.04 14.73
C ASP A 78 -1.60 -23.40 14.73
N GLY A 79 -1.50 -22.09 14.99
CA GLY A 79 -0.23 -21.36 15.00
C GLY A 79 0.25 -20.90 13.65
N GLN A 80 -0.45 -21.23 12.57
CA GLN A 80 -0.11 -20.80 11.21
C GLN A 80 -0.72 -19.44 10.94
N GLN A 81 0.13 -18.46 10.64
CA GLN A 81 -0.28 -17.08 10.45
C GLN A 81 0.21 -16.52 9.11
N GLU A 82 -0.67 -15.79 8.44
CA GLU A 82 -0.32 -14.95 7.30
C GLU A 82 -0.16 -13.52 7.81
N LYS A 83 1.03 -12.95 7.67
CA LYS A 83 1.28 -11.56 8.08
C LYS A 83 0.77 -10.60 7.02
N VAL A 84 0.00 -9.61 7.45
CA VAL A 84 -0.70 -8.69 6.55
C VAL A 84 -0.34 -7.25 6.91
N LEU A 85 0.00 -6.49 5.88
CA LEU A 85 0.11 -5.03 5.93
C LEU A 85 -0.99 -4.44 5.06
N ILE A 86 -1.75 -3.49 5.60
CA ILE A 86 -2.74 -2.73 4.83
C ILE A 86 -2.28 -1.28 4.77
N VAL A 87 -2.17 -0.75 3.56
CA VAL A 87 -1.77 0.64 3.32
C VAL A 87 -2.95 1.39 2.73
N TRP A 88 -3.48 2.34 3.50
CA TRP A 88 -4.45 3.32 3.01
C TRP A 88 -3.70 4.59 2.63
N ARG A 89 -4.07 5.17 1.50
CA ARG A 89 -3.41 6.38 1.00
C ARG A 89 -4.40 7.36 0.40
N LYS A 90 -4.02 8.61 0.34
CA LYS A 90 -4.74 9.64 -0.42
C LYS A 90 -4.46 9.45 -1.90
N LEU A 91 -5.53 9.36 -2.70
CA LEU A 91 -5.46 9.39 -4.15
C LEU A 91 -5.81 10.80 -4.60
N THR A 92 -4.87 11.48 -5.25
CA THR A 92 -5.04 12.89 -5.66
C THR A 92 -5.69 13.04 -7.02
N GLY A 93 -5.79 11.93 -7.78
CA GLY A 93 -6.28 11.93 -9.16
C GLY A 93 -5.18 11.86 -10.20
N ASP A 94 -3.94 12.18 -9.84
CA ASP A 94 -2.77 11.96 -10.69
C ASP A 94 -2.12 10.64 -10.29
N ILE A 95 -2.50 9.57 -10.99
CA ILE A 95 -2.08 8.21 -10.64
C ILE A 95 -0.56 8.03 -10.77
N GLU A 96 0.08 8.71 -11.71
CA GLU A 96 1.53 8.62 -11.89
C GLU A 96 2.27 9.20 -10.68
N GLN A 97 1.85 10.39 -10.21
CA GLN A 97 2.41 10.99 -9.00
C GLN A 97 2.07 10.18 -7.76
N ASP A 98 0.83 9.75 -7.62
CA ASP A 98 0.37 8.99 -6.46
C ASP A 98 1.16 7.69 -6.29
N ASN A 99 1.42 6.99 -7.39
CA ASN A 99 2.17 5.73 -7.35
C ASN A 99 3.66 5.96 -7.10
N LEU A 100 4.23 7.04 -7.63
CA LEU A 100 5.62 7.38 -7.38
C LEU A 100 5.87 7.72 -5.91
N VAL A 101 4.94 8.47 -5.30
CA VAL A 101 5.00 8.79 -3.87
C VAL A 101 4.83 7.54 -3.02
N LEU A 102 3.92 6.64 -3.40
CA LEU A 102 3.74 5.37 -2.71
C LEU A 102 5.02 4.53 -2.73
N ASP A 103 5.65 4.40 -3.90
CA ASP A 103 6.88 3.62 -4.06
C ASP A 103 8.01 4.17 -3.17
N GLU A 104 8.16 5.48 -3.13
CA GLU A 104 9.18 6.15 -2.33
C GLU A 104 8.90 5.99 -0.84
N TRP A 105 7.65 6.16 -0.42
CA TRP A 105 7.24 5.94 0.97
C TRP A 105 7.50 4.50 1.40
N PHE A 106 7.15 3.55 0.55
CA PHE A 106 7.31 2.14 0.83
C PHE A 106 8.79 1.78 1.04
N ARG A 107 9.67 2.30 0.17
CA ARG A 107 11.11 2.06 0.29
C ARG A 107 11.72 2.65 1.55
N LYS A 108 11.34 3.87 1.91
CA LYS A 108 12.03 4.63 2.97
C LYS A 108 11.41 4.50 4.33
N TYR A 109 10.09 4.38 4.39
CA TYR A 109 9.36 4.50 5.66
C TYR A 109 8.69 3.20 6.07
N GLN A 110 8.53 2.24 5.18
CA GLN A 110 7.79 1.03 5.48
C GLN A 110 8.67 -0.20 5.56
N ILE A 111 9.60 -0.38 4.64
CA ILE A 111 10.50 -1.54 4.65
C ILE A 111 11.77 -1.16 5.37
N ASN A 112 11.96 -1.69 6.57
CA ASN A 112 13.25 -1.66 7.24
C ASN A 112 13.92 -3.02 7.03
N PRO A 113 15.02 -3.09 6.26
CA PRO A 113 15.68 -4.37 5.98
C PRO A 113 16.31 -5.03 7.20
N ARG A 114 16.38 -4.30 8.32
CA ARG A 114 16.91 -4.83 9.59
C ARG A 114 15.84 -5.41 10.49
N GLU A 115 14.57 -5.11 10.24
CA GLU A 115 13.44 -5.69 10.95
C GLU A 115 12.83 -6.78 10.07
N SER A 116 12.84 -7.99 10.55
CA SER A 116 12.34 -9.15 9.82
C SER A 116 10.82 -9.21 9.79
N TYR A 117 10.16 -8.12 9.39
CA TYR A 117 8.74 -8.16 9.09
C TYR A 117 8.55 -8.58 7.65
N ASP A 118 8.63 -9.87 7.43
CA ASP A 118 8.25 -10.42 6.14
C ASP A 118 6.73 -10.50 6.11
N TYR A 119 6.11 -9.50 5.48
CA TYR A 119 4.69 -9.58 5.18
C TYR A 119 4.45 -10.61 4.10
N ASP A 120 3.41 -11.40 4.27
CA ASP A 120 2.97 -12.34 3.23
C ASP A 120 2.07 -11.64 2.22
N THR A 121 1.23 -10.72 2.68
CA THR A 121 0.30 -9.98 1.82
C THR A 121 0.31 -8.51 2.19
N ILE A 122 0.32 -7.66 1.16
CA ILE A 122 0.22 -6.22 1.30
C ILE A 122 -1.01 -5.75 0.54
N TYR A 123 -1.96 -5.14 1.24
CA TYR A 123 -3.15 -4.52 0.66
C TYR A 123 -2.90 -3.03 0.46
N VAL A 124 -3.28 -2.52 -0.71
CA VAL A 124 -3.17 -1.10 -1.05
C VAL A 124 -4.43 -0.67 -1.79
N ASN A 125 -4.90 0.54 -1.53
CA ASN A 125 -5.98 1.12 -2.32
C ASN A 125 -5.43 1.76 -3.61
N GLY A 126 -6.10 1.48 -4.72
CA GLY A 126 -5.77 1.99 -6.04
C GLY A 126 -4.67 1.22 -6.75
N SER A 127 -4.72 1.22 -8.08
CA SER A 127 -3.71 0.59 -8.92
C SER A 127 -2.32 1.13 -8.61
N ASN A 128 -1.33 0.25 -8.52
CA ASN A 128 0.01 0.61 -8.07
C ASN A 128 1.09 -0.26 -8.71
N ASN A 129 2.34 0.15 -8.50
CA ASN A 129 3.52 -0.52 -9.04
C ASN A 129 4.34 -1.22 -7.96
N LEU A 130 3.80 -1.38 -6.75
CA LEU A 130 4.54 -2.01 -5.65
C LEU A 130 5.14 -3.38 -5.98
N PRO A 131 4.46 -4.25 -6.75
CA PRO A 131 5.07 -5.53 -7.13
C PRO A 131 6.42 -5.41 -7.81
N ASN A 132 6.68 -4.28 -8.48
CA ASN A 132 7.96 -4.03 -9.16
C ASN A 132 9.11 -3.74 -8.19
N LEU A 133 8.81 -3.45 -6.92
CA LEU A 133 9.82 -3.20 -5.89
C LEU A 133 10.30 -4.48 -5.21
N LYS A 134 9.67 -5.60 -5.50
CA LYS A 134 9.96 -6.89 -4.91
C LYS A 134 11.32 -7.39 -5.35
N LEU A 135 12.15 -7.81 -4.40
CA LEU A 135 13.45 -8.41 -4.66
C LEU A 135 13.30 -9.91 -4.96
N GLU A 136 14.33 -10.51 -5.58
CA GLU A 136 14.26 -11.90 -6.06
C GLU A 136 13.93 -12.93 -4.96
N ASN A 137 14.40 -12.70 -3.75
CA ASN A 137 14.19 -13.61 -2.63
C ASN A 137 12.94 -13.29 -1.80
N GLU A 138 12.20 -12.27 -2.17
CA GLU A 138 10.99 -11.88 -1.46
C GLU A 138 9.76 -12.54 -2.06
N THR A 139 8.86 -13.00 -1.22
CA THR A 139 7.67 -13.78 -1.63
C THR A 139 6.35 -13.08 -1.32
N TRP A 140 6.39 -11.84 -0.80
CA TRP A 140 5.18 -11.10 -0.52
C TRP A 140 4.39 -10.76 -1.79
N ARG A 141 3.07 -10.67 -1.65
CA ARG A 141 2.16 -10.33 -2.75
C ARG A 141 1.38 -9.07 -2.42
N VAL A 142 1.00 -8.34 -3.46
CA VAL A 142 0.17 -7.14 -3.35
C VAL A 142 -1.23 -7.44 -3.84
N ARG A 143 -2.23 -7.04 -3.07
CA ARG A 143 -3.64 -7.13 -3.43
C ARG A 143 -4.28 -5.76 -3.34
N LEU A 144 -5.29 -5.51 -4.18
CA LEU A 144 -6.05 -4.27 -4.14
C LEU A 144 -7.16 -4.38 -3.08
N ILE A 145 -7.23 -3.35 -2.23
CA ILE A 145 -8.29 -3.27 -1.21
C ILE A 145 -9.67 -3.32 -1.88
N GLU A 146 -9.84 -2.58 -2.97
CA GLU A 146 -11.13 -2.46 -3.67
C GLU A 146 -11.64 -3.80 -4.17
N GLU A 147 -10.77 -4.64 -4.70
CA GLU A 147 -11.17 -5.95 -5.21
C GLU A 147 -11.68 -6.86 -4.12
N ASP A 148 -10.92 -7.00 -3.04
CA ASP A 148 -11.32 -7.86 -1.94
C ASP A 148 -12.50 -7.28 -1.16
N PHE A 149 -12.56 -5.95 -1.00
CA PHE A 149 -13.68 -5.28 -0.37
C PHE A 149 -14.98 -5.54 -1.13
N HIS A 150 -14.95 -5.38 -2.44
CA HIS A 150 -16.13 -5.61 -3.29
C HIS A 150 -16.57 -7.08 -3.24
N ARG A 151 -15.63 -7.99 -3.39
CA ARG A 151 -15.90 -9.43 -3.34
C ARG A 151 -16.54 -9.85 -2.01
N LEU A 152 -15.98 -9.39 -0.90
CA LEU A 152 -16.49 -9.75 0.44
C LEU A 152 -17.83 -9.11 0.75
N MET A 153 -18.07 -7.90 0.30
CA MET A 153 -19.39 -7.24 0.44
C MET A 153 -20.46 -7.96 -0.38
N TRP A 154 -20.10 -8.42 -1.59
CA TRP A 154 -21.00 -9.21 -2.43
C TRP A 154 -21.38 -10.53 -1.78
N ASP A 155 -20.43 -11.22 -1.20
CA ASP A 155 -20.68 -12.48 -0.49
C ASP A 155 -21.65 -12.30 0.68
N ILE A 156 -21.59 -11.16 1.38
CA ILE A 156 -22.54 -10.84 2.46
C ILE A 156 -23.95 -10.61 1.93
N GLU A 157 -24.09 -9.93 0.79
CA GLU A 157 -25.39 -9.64 0.17
C GLU A 157 -26.11 -10.89 -0.33
N GLU A 158 -25.39 -11.96 -0.64
CA GLU A 158 -25.96 -13.22 -1.10
C GLU A 158 -26.48 -14.13 0.04
N ILE A 159 -26.22 -13.78 1.26
CA ILE A 159 -26.72 -14.53 2.43
C ILE A 159 -28.19 -14.07 2.78
#